data_3dbc9bde976ce938d2a0947fe9fd7b49
#
_entry.id   3dbc9bde976ce938d2a0947fe9fd7b49
#
_cell.length_a   1.000
_cell.length_b   1.000
_cell.length_c   1.000
_cell.angle_alpha   90.00
_cell.angle_beta   90.00
_cell.angle_gamma   90.00
#
_symmetry.space_group_name_H-M   'P 1'
#
loop_
_entity.id
_entity.type
_entity.pdbx_description
1 polymer ?
#
loop_
_entity_poly.entity_id
_entity_poly.type
_entity_poly.pdbx_seq_one_letter_code
_entity_poly.pdbx_strand_id
1 'polypeptide(L)'
;EPITDLQLSWDGSYFMTSSKDKSSHLIDAASLEVKKTYATDTPLNSAISHPTRPYVIMGGGQEAMSVTTTSSRQGKFESRFWHKVFEEECARLPGHFGPINTLAIHPLGTAYASGGEDGYVRINWFDESFFKSKPYGADFEIPDEDQ
;
A
#
# COMPACT_ATOMS: atom_id res chain seq x y z
N GLU A 1 -17.16 -8.94 1.80
CA GLU A 1 -16.53 -8.76 0.49
C GLU A 1 -15.29 -9.63 0.37
N PRO A 2 -14.94 -10.06 -0.83
CA PRO A 2 -13.80 -10.95 -1.03
C PRO A 2 -12.48 -10.34 -0.61
N ILE A 3 -11.62 -11.15 -0.02
CA ILE A 3 -10.23 -10.82 0.19
C ILE A 3 -9.50 -11.04 -1.13
N THR A 4 -8.75 -10.04 -1.57
CA THR A 4 -8.10 -10.08 -2.87
C THR A 4 -6.64 -10.46 -2.80
N ASP A 5 -5.99 -10.18 -1.68
CA ASP A 5 -4.55 -10.49 -1.53
C ASP A 5 -4.21 -10.64 -0.05
N LEU A 6 -3.13 -11.37 0.20
CA LEU A 6 -2.59 -11.57 1.53
C LEU A 6 -1.06 -11.58 1.42
N GLN A 7 -0.41 -10.63 2.06
CA GLN A 7 1.05 -10.47 1.99
C GLN A 7 1.65 -10.53 3.39
N LEU A 8 2.59 -11.45 3.58
CA LEU A 8 3.26 -11.62 4.85
C LEU A 8 4.31 -10.52 5.03
N SER A 9 4.50 -10.06 6.26
CA SER A 9 5.60 -9.14 6.55
C SER A 9 6.94 -9.86 6.40
N TRP A 10 8.01 -9.07 6.27
CA TRP A 10 9.31 -9.67 6.00
C TRP A 10 9.79 -10.59 7.11
N ASP A 11 9.44 -10.30 8.35
CA ASP A 11 9.82 -11.14 9.49
C ASP A 11 8.76 -12.18 9.87
N GLY A 12 7.64 -12.22 9.17
CA GLY A 12 6.57 -13.17 9.43
C GLY A 12 5.71 -12.87 10.65
N SER A 13 5.90 -11.72 11.30
CA SER A 13 5.17 -11.43 12.53
C SER A 13 3.72 -10.97 12.29
N TYR A 14 3.43 -10.44 11.12
CA TYR A 14 2.09 -10.02 10.75
C TYR A 14 1.88 -10.18 9.25
N PHE A 15 0.65 -10.01 8.81
CA PHE A 15 0.35 -9.99 7.38
C PHE A 15 -0.68 -8.90 7.08
N MET A 16 -0.67 -8.46 5.82
CA MET A 16 -1.61 -7.50 5.31
C MET A 16 -2.64 -8.20 4.45
N THR A 17 -3.90 -7.81 4.58
CA THR A 17 -4.95 -8.24 3.66
C THR A 17 -5.47 -7.05 2.87
N SER A 18 -6.00 -7.30 1.69
CA SER A 18 -6.73 -6.30 0.93
C SER A 18 -8.07 -6.86 0.50
N SER A 19 -9.06 -6.00 0.35
CA SER A 19 -10.41 -6.43 0.04
C SER A 19 -11.14 -5.47 -0.88
N LYS A 20 -12.10 -6.01 -1.60
CA LYS A 20 -13.01 -5.21 -2.43
C LYS A 20 -13.94 -4.32 -1.59
N ASP A 21 -14.01 -4.53 -0.29
CA ASP A 21 -14.77 -3.67 0.61
C ASP A 21 -14.08 -2.34 0.89
N LYS A 22 -12.99 -2.05 0.20
CA LYS A 22 -12.21 -0.81 0.32
C LYS A 22 -11.39 -0.74 1.59
N SER A 23 -11.06 -1.88 2.18
CA SER A 23 -10.25 -1.91 3.39
C SER A 23 -9.07 -2.86 3.28
N SER A 24 -8.06 -2.57 4.06
CA SER A 24 -6.90 -3.43 4.28
C SER A 24 -6.72 -3.58 5.78
N HIS A 25 -6.31 -4.75 6.21
CA HIS A 25 -6.07 -5.00 7.63
C HIS A 25 -4.64 -5.48 7.85
N LEU A 26 -4.06 -5.05 8.95
CA LEU A 26 -2.81 -5.59 9.47
C LEU A 26 -3.18 -6.55 10.59
N ILE A 27 -2.84 -7.81 10.43
CA ILE A 27 -3.26 -8.90 11.33
C ILE A 27 -2.03 -9.56 11.92
N ASP A 28 -2.01 -9.70 13.25
CA ASP A 28 -0.94 -10.39 13.94
C ASP A 28 -0.94 -11.88 13.57
N ALA A 29 0.20 -12.38 13.12
CA ALA A 29 0.26 -13.76 12.59
C ALA A 29 0.12 -14.82 13.68
N ALA A 30 0.48 -14.51 14.92
CA ALA A 30 0.37 -15.47 16.01
C ALA A 30 -1.02 -15.50 16.63
N SER A 31 -1.59 -14.34 16.94
CA SER A 31 -2.89 -14.25 17.61
C SER A 31 -4.06 -14.19 16.65
N LEU A 32 -3.82 -13.85 15.39
CA LEU A 32 -4.82 -13.60 14.36
C LEU A 32 -5.74 -12.42 14.69
N GLU A 33 -5.28 -11.53 15.58
CA GLU A 33 -6.03 -10.32 15.89
C GLU A 33 -5.77 -9.23 14.86
N VAL A 34 -6.82 -8.51 14.49
CA VAL A 34 -6.71 -7.34 13.64
C VAL A 34 -6.12 -6.21 14.46
N LYS A 35 -4.92 -5.76 14.12
CA LYS A 35 -4.22 -4.70 14.84
C LYS A 35 -4.47 -3.33 14.25
N LYS A 36 -4.59 -3.22 12.93
CA LYS A 36 -4.81 -1.96 12.22
C LYS A 36 -5.79 -2.16 11.08
N THR A 37 -6.56 -1.13 10.79
CA THR A 37 -7.50 -1.11 9.68
C THR A 37 -7.28 0.16 8.87
N TYR A 38 -7.11 0.00 7.57
CA TYR A 38 -6.91 1.10 6.64
C TYR A 38 -8.10 1.15 5.70
N ALA A 39 -8.96 2.17 5.86
CA ALA A 39 -10.15 2.31 5.05
C ALA A 39 -9.90 3.32 3.93
N THR A 40 -10.09 2.87 2.71
CA THR A 40 -9.84 3.69 1.52
C THR A 40 -11.15 4.04 0.82
N ASP A 41 -11.06 4.82 -0.25
CA ASP A 41 -12.23 5.20 -1.03
C ASP A 41 -12.41 4.36 -2.30
N THR A 42 -11.52 3.40 -2.55
CA THR A 42 -11.61 2.52 -3.71
C THR A 42 -11.40 1.07 -3.32
N PRO A 43 -11.96 0.13 -4.08
CA PRO A 43 -11.68 -1.28 -3.87
C PRO A 43 -10.18 -1.57 -3.98
N LEU A 44 -9.68 -2.44 -3.14
CA LEU A 44 -8.27 -2.79 -3.11
C LEU A 44 -8.05 -4.16 -3.73
N ASN A 45 -6.93 -4.30 -4.44
CA ASN A 45 -6.48 -5.57 -5.00
C ASN A 45 -5.24 -6.10 -4.31
N SER A 46 -4.41 -5.21 -3.75
CA SER A 46 -3.18 -5.62 -3.08
C SER A 46 -2.79 -4.62 -2.01
N ALA A 47 -2.12 -5.09 -0.98
CA ALA A 47 -1.56 -4.25 0.08
C ALA A 47 -0.28 -4.88 0.60
N ILE A 48 0.76 -4.07 0.75
CA ILE A 48 2.07 -4.50 1.23
C ILE A 48 2.55 -3.57 2.33
N SER A 49 3.45 -4.06 3.17
CA SER A 49 4.08 -3.23 4.19
C SER A 49 5.56 -3.06 3.90
N HIS A 50 6.09 -1.88 4.19
CA HIS A 50 7.52 -1.63 4.06
C HIS A 50 8.25 -2.36 5.18
N PRO A 51 9.39 -3.02 4.89
CA PRO A 51 10.07 -3.84 5.89
C PRO A 51 10.73 -3.06 7.03
N THR A 52 11.13 -1.81 6.80
CA THR A 52 11.86 -1.05 7.82
C THR A 52 11.23 0.29 8.15
N ARG A 53 10.28 0.77 7.36
CA ARG A 53 9.65 2.08 7.58
C ARG A 53 8.17 1.88 7.90
N PRO A 54 7.53 2.81 8.61
CA PRO A 54 6.15 2.65 9.06
C PRO A 54 5.13 2.97 7.98
N TYR A 55 5.31 2.44 6.78
CA TYR A 55 4.40 2.67 5.67
C TYR A 55 3.79 1.37 5.18
N VAL A 56 2.52 1.46 4.78
CA VAL A 56 1.86 0.43 3.99
C VAL A 56 1.50 1.03 2.65
N ILE A 57 1.57 0.23 1.60
CA ILE A 57 1.28 0.66 0.24
C ILE A 57 0.12 -0.18 -0.26
N MET A 58 -0.90 0.48 -0.78
CA MET A 58 -2.10 -0.18 -1.24
C MET A 58 -2.41 0.22 -2.66
N GLY A 59 -2.94 -0.72 -3.43
CA GLY A 59 -3.31 -0.49 -4.81
C GLY A 59 -4.59 -1.22 -5.17
N GLY A 60 -5.26 -0.68 -6.15
CA GLY A 60 -6.52 -1.23 -6.64
C GLY A 60 -7.13 -0.27 -7.64
N GLY A 61 -8.40 -0.06 -7.51
CA GLY A 61 -9.17 0.81 -8.38
C GLY A 61 -10.44 0.13 -8.82
N GLN A 62 -11.28 0.87 -9.52
CA GLN A 62 -12.49 0.33 -10.09
C GLN A 62 -12.15 -0.39 -11.39
N GLU A 63 -12.95 -1.35 -11.75
CA GLU A 63 -12.81 -2.01 -13.04
C GLU A 63 -12.96 -0.99 -14.16
N ALA A 64 -12.30 -1.27 -15.28
CA ALA A 64 -12.27 -0.34 -16.40
C ALA A 64 -13.67 0.05 -16.88
N MET A 65 -14.62 -0.84 -16.81
CA MET A 65 -15.99 -0.56 -17.21
C MET A 65 -16.69 0.44 -16.31
N SER A 66 -16.32 0.54 -15.08
CA SER A 66 -16.94 1.48 -14.16
C SER A 66 -16.35 2.86 -14.23
N VAL A 67 -15.27 3.04 -14.93
CA VAL A 67 -14.60 4.33 -14.98
C VAL A 67 -14.96 5.17 -16.18
N THR A 68 -15.79 4.66 -17.06
CA THR A 68 -16.06 5.33 -18.33
C THR A 68 -16.73 6.67 -18.20
N THR A 69 -17.45 6.89 -17.11
CA THR A 69 -18.17 8.12 -16.98
C THR A 69 -17.48 9.13 -16.10
N THR A 70 -16.43 8.81 -15.47
CA THR A 70 -15.86 9.70 -14.65
C THR A 70 -14.60 10.05 -15.13
N SER A 71 -14.33 10.87 -15.04
CA SER A 71 -13.26 11.28 -15.43
C SER A 71 -12.18 10.83 -15.45
N SER A 72 -12.35 10.18 -15.24
CA SER A 72 -11.50 9.84 -15.61
C SER A 72 -10.36 9.86 -15.55
N ARG A 73 -10.34 9.83 -15.24
CA ARG A 73 -9.68 10.34 -15.56
C ARG A 73 -8.61 10.52 -14.97
N GLN A 74 -7.92 10.67 -15.18
CA GLN A 74 -6.94 11.16 -14.82
C GLN A 74 -6.09 10.56 -13.85
N GLY A 75 -5.28 9.60 -14.04
CA GLY A 75 -4.31 9.07 -13.14
C GLY A 75 -4.90 8.51 -11.89
N LYS A 76 -6.05 7.97 -12.05
CA LYS A 76 -6.75 7.52 -10.90
C LYS A 76 -6.27 6.24 -10.29
N PHE A 77 -5.36 5.58 -10.91
CA PHE A 77 -4.87 4.28 -10.46
C PHE A 77 -3.53 4.48 -9.78
N GLU A 78 -3.61 4.99 -8.57
CA GLU A 78 -2.45 5.41 -7.80
C GLU A 78 -2.10 4.41 -6.74
N SER A 79 -0.81 4.21 -6.50
CA SER A 79 -0.36 3.54 -5.29
C SER A 79 -0.54 4.50 -4.13
N ARG A 80 -1.16 4.03 -3.06
CA ARG A 80 -1.48 4.88 -1.91
C ARG A 80 -0.62 4.48 -0.75
N PHE A 81 0.04 5.47 -0.17
CA PHE A 81 0.93 5.28 0.96
C PHE A 81 0.24 5.74 2.23
N TRP A 82 0.17 4.85 3.20
CA TRP A 82 -0.46 5.14 4.48
C TRP A 82 0.52 4.93 5.61
N HIS A 83 0.39 5.71 6.66
CA HIS A 83 1.18 5.48 7.86
C HIS A 83 0.67 4.24 8.57
N LYS A 84 1.59 3.32 8.86
CA LYS A 84 1.23 2.00 9.41
C LYS A 84 0.54 2.12 10.77
N VAL A 85 1.04 3.01 11.62
CA VAL A 85 0.56 3.12 13.00
C VAL A 85 -0.63 4.07 13.11
N PHE A 86 -0.57 5.22 12.44
CA PHE A 86 -1.61 6.23 12.57
C PHE A 86 -2.81 6.03 11.64
N GLU A 87 -2.71 5.06 10.72
CA GLU A 87 -3.81 4.74 9.81
C GLU A 87 -4.25 5.93 8.95
N GLU A 88 -3.32 6.80 8.59
CA GLU A 88 -3.58 7.99 7.78
C GLU A 88 -2.84 7.95 6.46
N GLU A 89 -3.53 8.35 5.39
CA GLU A 89 -2.91 8.43 4.07
C GLU A 89 -1.90 9.57 4.03
N CYS A 90 -0.69 9.28 3.56
CA CYS A 90 0.38 10.26 3.50
C CYS A 90 0.76 10.64 2.08
N ALA A 91 0.56 9.80 1.10
CA ALA A 91 0.98 10.09 -0.26
C ALA A 91 0.28 9.21 -1.27
N ARG A 92 0.27 9.66 -2.52
CA ARG A 92 -0.21 8.89 -3.66
C ARG A 92 0.80 9.00 -4.78
N LEU A 93 1.05 7.88 -5.47
CA LEU A 93 1.95 7.88 -6.60
C LEU A 93 1.21 7.34 -7.82
N PRO A 94 0.93 8.19 -8.84
CA PRO A 94 0.29 7.73 -10.05
C PRO A 94 1.28 6.90 -10.87
N GLY A 95 0.79 5.98 -11.65
CA GLY A 95 1.69 5.14 -12.44
C GLY A 95 1.01 4.23 -13.43
N HIS A 96 -0.27 3.97 -13.30
CA HIS A 96 -0.98 3.06 -14.18
C HIS A 96 -2.18 3.72 -14.84
N PHE A 97 -2.55 3.21 -16.01
CA PHE A 97 -3.73 3.66 -16.74
C PHE A 97 -4.94 2.74 -16.50
N GLY A 98 -4.79 1.78 -15.64
CA GLY A 98 -5.84 0.87 -15.21
C GLY A 98 -5.65 0.46 -13.77
N PRO A 99 -6.58 -0.29 -13.20
CA PRO A 99 -6.44 -0.72 -11.81
C PRO A 99 -5.13 -1.44 -11.53
N ILE A 100 -4.59 -1.22 -10.36
CA ILE A 100 -3.42 -1.95 -9.90
C ILE A 100 -3.90 -3.31 -9.41
N ASN A 101 -3.32 -4.37 -9.95
CA ASN A 101 -3.73 -5.74 -9.59
C ASN A 101 -2.86 -6.34 -8.50
N THR A 102 -1.60 -5.98 -8.45
CA THR A 102 -0.67 -6.57 -7.49
C THR A 102 0.45 -5.61 -7.13
N LEU A 103 0.97 -5.76 -5.93
CA LEU A 103 2.10 -5.01 -5.42
C LEU A 103 3.09 -5.98 -4.81
N ALA A 104 4.37 -5.65 -4.89
CA ALA A 104 5.43 -6.39 -4.21
C ALA A 104 6.49 -5.43 -3.72
N ILE A 105 7.07 -5.71 -2.55
CA ILE A 105 8.11 -4.86 -1.98
C ILE A 105 9.45 -5.57 -2.07
N HIS A 106 10.50 -4.81 -2.37
CA HIS A 106 11.85 -5.35 -2.31
C HIS A 106 12.18 -5.74 -0.87
N PRO A 107 12.79 -6.90 -0.62
CA PRO A 107 13.07 -7.35 0.75
C PRO A 107 13.88 -6.37 1.59
N LEU A 108 14.72 -5.56 0.97
CA LEU A 108 15.49 -4.53 1.66
C LEU A 108 14.75 -3.19 1.74
N GLY A 109 13.54 -3.10 1.18
CA GLY A 109 12.75 -1.87 1.23
C GLY A 109 13.25 -0.76 0.32
N THR A 110 14.04 -1.08 -0.71
CA THR A 110 14.61 -0.07 -1.60
C THR A 110 13.69 0.31 -2.75
N ALA A 111 12.73 -0.53 -3.06
CA ALA A 111 11.82 -0.32 -4.18
C ALA A 111 10.54 -1.10 -3.98
N TYR A 112 9.50 -0.73 -4.71
CA TYR A 112 8.31 -1.57 -4.83
C TYR A 112 7.92 -1.69 -6.29
N ALA A 113 7.24 -2.78 -6.61
CA ALA A 113 6.74 -3.04 -7.95
C ALA A 113 5.22 -3.03 -7.93
N SER A 114 4.62 -2.53 -9.01
CA SER A 114 3.17 -2.58 -9.20
C SER A 114 2.87 -3.16 -10.57
N GLY A 115 1.87 -4.02 -10.64
CA GLY A 115 1.36 -4.59 -11.88
C GLY A 115 -0.08 -4.17 -12.08
N GLY A 116 -0.42 -3.71 -13.26
CA GLY A 116 -1.74 -3.15 -13.54
C GLY A 116 -2.46 -3.80 -14.70
N GLU A 117 -3.75 -3.53 -14.80
CA GLU A 117 -4.57 -3.98 -15.92
C GLU A 117 -4.16 -3.34 -17.25
N ASP A 118 -3.38 -2.28 -17.20
CA ASP A 118 -2.82 -1.65 -18.40
C ASP A 118 -1.72 -2.51 -19.06
N GLY A 119 -1.37 -3.63 -18.46
CA GLY A 119 -0.35 -4.54 -19.01
C GLY A 119 1.08 -4.18 -18.65
N TYR A 120 1.28 -3.20 -17.77
CA TYR A 120 2.61 -2.79 -17.38
C TYR A 120 2.96 -3.25 -15.96
N VAL A 121 4.24 -3.54 -15.76
CA VAL A 121 4.85 -3.66 -14.43
C VAL A 121 5.76 -2.45 -14.27
N ARG A 122 5.60 -1.75 -13.17
CA ARG A 122 6.42 -0.59 -12.86
C ARG A 122 7.23 -0.86 -11.61
N ILE A 123 8.50 -0.47 -11.65
CA ILE A 123 9.37 -0.57 -10.48
C ILE A 123 9.68 0.85 -10.03
N ASN A 124 9.35 1.16 -8.81
CA ASN A 124 9.51 2.48 -8.23
C ASN A 124 10.54 2.42 -7.12
N TRP A 125 11.67 3.08 -7.34
CA TRP A 125 12.74 3.11 -6.35
C TRP A 125 12.50 4.24 -5.37
N PHE A 126 12.68 3.94 -4.09
CA PHE A 126 12.61 4.97 -3.07
C PHE A 126 13.92 5.75 -3.08
N ASP A 127 13.81 7.07 -2.99
CA ASP A 127 15.01 7.90 -2.96
C ASP A 127 15.42 8.20 -1.52
N GLU A 128 16.53 8.92 -1.39
CA GLU A 128 17.05 9.25 -0.09
C GLU A 128 16.07 10.07 0.75
N SER A 129 15.28 10.93 0.11
CA SER A 129 14.30 11.75 0.83
C SER A 129 13.21 10.94 1.49
N PHE A 130 12.82 9.81 0.90
CA PHE A 130 11.84 8.91 1.50
C PHE A 130 12.37 8.37 2.84
N PHE A 131 13.63 7.97 2.87
CA PHE A 131 14.22 7.40 4.07
C PHE A 131 14.50 8.44 5.16
N LYS A 132 14.62 9.70 4.78
CA LYS A 132 14.86 10.79 5.71
C LYS A 132 13.58 11.53 6.11
N SER A 133 12.46 11.29 5.41
CA SER A 133 11.24 12.03 5.66
C SER A 133 10.63 11.68 7.01
N LYS A 134 10.05 12.67 7.64
CA LYS A 134 9.28 12.51 8.87
C LYS A 134 7.82 12.81 8.52
N PRO A 135 6.98 11.80 8.41
CA PRO A 135 5.62 12.00 7.87
C PRO A 135 4.74 12.92 8.71
N TYR A 136 5.05 13.11 9.97
CA TYR A 136 4.23 13.92 10.86
C TYR A 136 5.01 15.06 11.54
N GLY A 137 5.98 15.61 10.84
CA GLY A 137 6.73 16.76 11.33
C GLY A 137 7.99 16.43 12.09
N ALA A 138 8.67 17.49 12.53
CA ALA A 138 10.01 17.35 13.06
C ALA A 138 10.07 16.64 14.42
N ASP A 139 8.98 16.68 15.14
CA ASP A 139 8.95 16.13 16.49
C ASP A 139 8.58 14.66 16.56
N PHE A 140 8.23 14.06 15.42
CA PHE A 140 7.88 12.64 15.39
C PHE A 140 9.10 11.84 15.00
N GLU A 141 9.65 11.11 15.94
CA GLU A 141 10.73 10.19 15.66
C GLU A 141 10.19 8.77 15.58
N ILE A 142 10.46 8.12 14.46
CA ILE A 142 10.14 6.73 14.31
C ILE A 142 11.23 5.97 15.02
N PRO A 143 10.90 5.09 16.00
CA PRO A 143 11.93 4.29 16.63
C PRO A 143 12.67 3.48 15.59
N ASP A 144 13.99 3.51 15.68
CA ASP A 144 14.80 2.72 14.80
C ASP A 144 14.68 1.27 15.25
N GLU A 145 14.17 0.43 14.35
CA GLU A 145 13.94 -0.98 14.67
C GLU A 145 15.24 -1.76 14.88
N ASP A 146 16.35 -1.17 14.51
CA ASP A 146 17.66 -1.79 14.71
C ASP A 146 18.25 -1.53 16.08
N GLN A 147 17.55 -0.87 16.94
CA GLN A 147 18.02 -0.58 18.29
C GLN A 147 17.40 -1.47 19.35
#